data_8aa3fdb4dee231e8b9c36fcce9f95bea
#
_entry.id   8aa3fdb4dee231e8b9c36fcce9f95bea
#
_cell.length_a   1.000
_cell.length_b   1.000
_cell.length_c   1.000
_cell.angle_alpha   90.00
_cell.angle_beta   90.00
_cell.angle_gamma   90.00
#
_symmetry.space_group_name_H-M   'P 1'
#
loop_
_entity.id
_entity.type
_entity.pdbx_description
1 polymer ?
#
loop_
_entity_poly.entity_id
_entity_poly.type
_entity_poly.pdbx_seq_one_letter_code
_entity_poly.pdbx_strand_id
1 'polypeptide(L)' 'MYEKIKLWHAKGWWTAAMVAQAVAKGLITEEQYKSIVEGANNE' A
#
# COMPACT_ATOMS: atom_id res chain seq x y z
N MET A 1 -9.99 -0.01 3.84
CA MET A 1 -8.96 -1.00 3.45
C MET A 1 -7.57 -0.38 3.33
N TYR A 2 -7.52 0.89 2.97
CA TYR A 2 -6.23 1.57 2.79
C TYR A 2 -5.36 1.50 4.05
N GLU A 3 -5.94 1.76 5.20
CA GLU A 3 -5.16 1.79 6.43
C GLU A 3 -4.59 0.43 6.77
N LYS A 4 -5.36 -0.62 6.51
CA LYS A 4 -4.87 -1.97 6.81
C LYS A 4 -3.74 -2.35 5.87
N ILE A 5 -3.88 -2.01 4.60
CA ILE A 5 -2.84 -2.32 3.64
C ILE A 5 -1.58 -1.54 3.97
N LYS A 6 -1.73 -0.29 4.38
CA LYS A 6 -0.59 0.52 4.79
C LYS A 6 0.12 -0.13 5.97
N LEU A 7 -0.65 -0.58 6.95
CA LEU A 7 -0.08 -1.23 8.13
C LEU A 7 0.64 -2.52 7.75
N TRP A 8 0.02 -3.32 6.90
CA TRP A 8 0.61 -4.59 6.50
C TRP A 8 1.91 -4.39 5.74
N HIS A 9 1.94 -3.37 4.90
CA HIS A 9 3.16 -3.07 4.17
C HIS A 9 4.26 -2.60 5.12
N ALA A 10 3.90 -1.80 6.10
CA ALA A 10 4.87 -1.31 7.08
C ALA A 10 5.45 -2.45 7.89
N LYS A 11 4.65 -3.49 8.14
CA LYS A 11 5.11 -4.64 8.89
C LYS A 11 5.89 -5.63 8.03
N GLY A 12 5.93 -5.39 6.73
CA GLY A 12 6.62 -6.30 5.83
C GLY A 12 5.78 -7.49 5.39
N TRP A 13 4.49 -7.48 5.72
CA TRP A 13 3.61 -8.57 5.32
C TRP A 13 3.21 -8.47 3.86
N TRP A 14 3.14 -7.25 3.33
CA TRP A 14 2.73 -7.00 1.96
C TRP A 14 3.87 -6.31 1.23
N THR A 15 4.21 -6.85 0.07
CA THR A 15 5.20 -6.22 -0.79
C THR A 15 4.55 -5.16 -1.65
N ALA A 16 5.39 -4.33 -2.29
CA ALA A 16 4.87 -3.31 -3.19
C ALA A 16 4.04 -3.93 -4.30
N ALA A 17 4.41 -5.12 -4.75
CA ALA A 17 3.66 -5.80 -5.79
C ALA A 17 2.25 -6.15 -5.31
N MET A 18 2.14 -6.57 -4.06
CA MET A 18 0.84 -6.91 -3.51
C MET A 18 -0.02 -5.66 -3.35
N VAL A 19 0.60 -4.55 -2.95
CA VAL A 19 -0.13 -3.30 -2.84
C VAL A 19 -0.63 -2.87 -4.22
N ALA A 20 0.18 -3.06 -5.25
CA ALA A 20 -0.23 -2.73 -6.61
C ALA A 20 -1.42 -3.58 -7.04
N GLN A 21 -1.46 -4.84 -6.62
CA GLN A 21 -2.60 -5.68 -6.93
C GLN A 21 -3.86 -5.17 -6.26
N ALA A 22 -3.73 -4.61 -5.07
CA ALA A 22 -4.88 -4.02 -4.41
C ALA A 22 -5.44 -2.86 -5.21
N VAL A 23 -4.58 -2.10 -5.88
CA VAL A 23 -5.03 -1.04 -6.77
C VAL A 23 -5.83 -1.63 -7.93
N ALA A 24 -5.29 -2.70 -8.51
CA ALA A 24 -5.96 -3.34 -9.64
C ALA A 24 -7.32 -3.87 -9.24
N LYS A 25 -7.46 -4.30 -8.00
CA LYS A 25 -8.73 -4.84 -7.53
C LYS A 25 -9.67 -3.75 -7.06
N GLY A 26 -9.23 -2.50 -7.06
CA GLY A 26 -10.09 -1.40 -6.64
C GLY A 26 -10.19 -1.22 -5.14
N LEU A 27 -9.30 -1.83 -4.39
CA LEU A 27 -9.31 -1.70 -2.94
C LEU A 27 -8.73 -0.37 -2.51
N ILE A 28 -7.74 0.12 -3.23
CA ILE A 28 -7.13 1.42 -2.96
C ILE A 28 -6.86 2.08 -4.30
N THR A 29 -6.53 3.37 -4.25
CA THR A 29 -6.22 4.12 -5.47
C THR A 29 -4.72 4.13 -5.70
N GLU A 30 -4.33 4.58 -6.90
CA GLU A 30 -2.91 4.68 -7.20
C GLU A 30 -2.22 5.69 -6.29
N GLU A 31 -2.92 6.75 -5.93
CA GLU A 31 -2.34 7.72 -5.02
C GLU A 31 -2.09 7.10 -3.66
N GLN A 32 -3.03 6.27 -3.21
CA GLN A 32 -2.85 5.58 -1.95
C GLN A 32 -1.72 4.56 -2.05
N TYR A 33 -1.60 3.92 -3.20
CA TYR A 33 -0.50 2.99 -3.42
C TYR A 33 0.84 3.72 -3.27
N LYS A 34 0.95 4.87 -3.89
CA LYS A 34 2.20 5.62 -3.80
C LYS A 34 2.46 6.06 -2.37
N SER A 35 1.42 6.47 -1.67
CA SER A 35 1.59 6.87 -0.27
C SER A 35 2.08 5.72 0.57
N ILE A 36 1.58 4.53 0.32
CA ILE A 36 1.98 3.37 1.10
C ILE A 36 3.43 3.01 0.80
N VAL A 37 3.77 2.93 -0.48
CA VAL A 37 5.09 2.47 -0.89
C VAL A 37 6.14 3.53 -0.64
N GLU A 38 5.82 4.78 -0.93
CA GLU A 38 6.79 5.86 -0.80
C GLU A 38 6.67 6.56 0.54
N GLY A 39 5.45 6.72 1.02
CA GLY A 39 5.23 7.43 2.25
C GLY A 39 5.87 6.76 3.44
N ALA A 40 6.01 5.45 3.39
CA ALA A 40 6.66 4.73 4.47
C ALA A 40 8.09 5.19 4.66
N ASN A 41 8.67 5.75 3.62
CA ASN A 41 10.05 6.22 3.68
C ASN A 41 10.15 7.66 4.14
N ASN A 42 9.04 8.40 4.05
CA ASN A 42 9.06 9.83 4.32
C ASN A 42 8.76 10.14 5.76
N GLU A 43 8.11 9.23 6.41
CA GLU A 43 7.69 9.47 7.77
C GLU A 43 8.68 8.94 8.75
#